data_b1a6ca9863d3c20714e7076fefdddf03
#
_entry.id   b1a6ca9863d3c20714e7076fefdddf03
#
_cell.length_a   1.000
_cell.length_b   1.000
_cell.length_c   1.000
_cell.angle_alpha   90.00
_cell.angle_beta   90.00
_cell.angle_gamma   90.00
#
_symmetry.space_group_name_H-M   'P 1'
#
loop_
_entity.id
_entity.type
_entity.pdbx_description
1 polymer ?
#
loop_
_entity_poly.entity_id
_entity_poly.type
_entity_poly.pdbx_seq_one_letter_code
_entity_poly.pdbx_strand_id
1 'polypeptide(L)'
;DVNLPPYVQHNSPKAADGAGDFSMVLKYRPFAGNAEGGNYSTAFQIAATGATGSYKNGTARATINPTLIVGKGFGRFDIQSSLGGTLPVGSVHAIGRTIVWNTVAQYQVGKIFWPEIEVNSNFYHLGPNDGKNQTFITPGLMVSRIKLRRDPTDRLGLVFGGGMQIATSTFHAYNHGLVLTGRLTF
;
A
#
# COMPACT_ATOMS: atom_id res chain seq x y z
N ASP A 1 13.08 -3.32 5.34
CA ASP A 1 13.06 -2.81 3.95
C ASP A 1 13.47 -1.35 3.94
N VAL A 2 14.20 -0.96 2.89
CA VAL A 2 14.55 0.43 2.59
C VAL A 2 13.92 0.77 1.26
N ASN A 3 13.12 1.82 1.22
CA ASN A 3 12.45 2.27 0.00
C ASN A 3 13.20 3.48 -0.56
N LEU A 4 13.70 3.33 -1.76
CA LEU A 4 14.26 4.47 -2.50
C LEU A 4 13.14 5.47 -2.82
N PRO A 5 13.43 6.78 -2.83
CA PRO A 5 12.45 7.79 -3.18
C PRO A 5 11.88 7.53 -4.58
N PRO A 6 10.55 7.49 -4.73
CA PRO A 6 9.94 7.42 -6.05
C PRO A 6 10.22 8.71 -6.83
N TYR A 7 10.36 8.61 -8.15
CA TYR A 7 10.34 9.80 -9.00
C TYR A 7 8.89 10.16 -9.30
N VAL A 8 8.51 11.39 -9.01
CA VAL A 8 7.16 11.92 -9.22
C VAL A 8 7.18 12.79 -10.45
N GLN A 9 6.39 12.42 -11.46
CA GLN A 9 6.20 13.20 -12.67
C GLN A 9 4.81 13.82 -12.65
N HIS A 10 4.75 15.12 -12.88
CA HIS A 10 3.52 15.89 -12.92
C HIS A 10 3.11 16.19 -14.35
N ASN A 11 1.85 15.99 -14.66
CA ASN A 11 1.28 16.43 -15.93
C ASN A 11 0.67 17.84 -15.79
N SER A 12 1.45 18.77 -15.20
CA SER A 12 1.00 20.13 -14.93
C SER A 12 2.19 21.10 -14.98
N PRO A 13 2.10 22.21 -15.70
CA PRO A 13 3.17 23.21 -15.75
C PRO A 13 3.39 23.94 -14.41
N LYS A 14 2.50 23.76 -13.42
CA LYS A 14 2.57 24.39 -12.10
C LYS A 14 3.28 23.54 -11.05
N ALA A 15 3.61 22.31 -11.36
CA ALA A 15 4.27 21.38 -10.46
C ALA A 15 5.57 20.88 -11.09
N ALA A 16 6.66 20.92 -10.34
CA ALA A 16 7.95 20.44 -10.83
C ALA A 16 8.11 18.94 -10.53
N ASP A 17 8.62 18.22 -11.51
CA ASP A 17 9.00 16.81 -11.36
C ASP A 17 10.18 16.67 -10.38
N GLY A 18 10.24 15.54 -9.66
CA GLY A 18 11.36 15.33 -8.77
C GLY A 18 11.23 14.08 -7.90
N ALA A 19 12.21 13.89 -7.04
CA ALA A 19 12.22 12.77 -6.11
C ALA A 19 11.18 12.97 -4.99
N GLY A 20 10.50 11.90 -4.63
CA GLY A 20 9.66 11.83 -3.44
C GLY A 20 10.48 11.62 -2.16
N ASP A 21 9.83 11.15 -1.11
CA ASP A 21 10.48 10.94 0.19
C ASP A 21 11.18 9.59 0.29
N PHE A 22 12.29 9.57 1.00
CA PHE A 22 12.95 8.36 1.44
C PHE A 22 12.20 7.74 2.61
N SER A 23 12.04 6.43 2.62
CA SER A 23 11.41 5.73 3.74
C SER A 23 12.10 4.43 4.12
N MET A 24 12.04 4.09 5.41
CA MET A 24 12.47 2.82 5.98
C MET A 24 11.28 2.10 6.59
N VAL A 25 11.25 0.79 6.42
CA VAL A 25 10.16 -0.05 6.95
C VAL A 25 10.74 -1.19 7.77
N LEU A 26 10.30 -1.27 9.02
CA LEU A 26 10.51 -2.42 9.89
C LEU A 26 9.19 -3.18 10.00
N LYS A 27 9.21 -4.47 9.68
CA LYS A 27 8.05 -5.35 9.75
C LYS A 27 8.37 -6.58 10.60
N TYR A 28 7.52 -6.85 11.57
CA TYR A 28 7.60 -8.01 12.43
C TYR A 28 6.32 -8.84 12.32
N ARG A 29 6.46 -10.14 12.09
CA ARG A 29 5.34 -11.08 11.95
C ARG A 29 5.34 -12.08 13.11
N PRO A 30 4.64 -11.78 14.23
CA PRO A 30 4.64 -12.64 15.41
C PRO A 30 3.89 -13.95 15.21
N PHE A 31 2.81 -13.92 14.44
CA PHE A 31 1.92 -15.06 14.27
C PHE A 31 1.64 -15.33 12.80
N ALA A 32 1.81 -16.60 12.41
CA ALA A 32 1.41 -17.10 11.09
C ALA A 32 1.14 -18.59 11.17
N GLY A 33 0.10 -19.04 10.51
CA GLY A 33 -0.23 -20.44 10.29
C GLY A 33 -0.31 -20.76 8.81
N ASN A 34 0.24 -21.91 8.41
CA ASN A 34 0.05 -22.46 7.05
C ASN A 34 -1.39 -22.98 6.87
N ALA A 35 -1.69 -23.59 5.72
CA ALA A 35 -3.02 -24.13 5.43
C ALA A 35 -3.53 -25.13 6.49
N GLU A 36 -2.65 -25.97 7.05
CA GLU A 36 -2.97 -26.92 8.14
C GLU A 36 -3.16 -26.22 9.49
N GLY A 37 -2.38 -25.15 9.74
CA GLY A 37 -2.44 -24.33 10.94
C GLY A 37 -3.45 -23.20 10.88
N GLY A 38 -4.40 -23.20 9.95
CA GLY A 38 -5.50 -22.24 9.85
C GLY A 38 -5.30 -21.11 8.86
N ASN A 39 -4.21 -21.09 8.09
CA ASN A 39 -3.92 -20.16 6.99
C ASN A 39 -4.14 -18.68 7.35
N TYR A 40 -3.42 -18.19 8.35
CA TYR A 40 -3.52 -16.81 8.82
C TYR A 40 -2.14 -16.18 8.99
N SER A 41 -2.11 -14.87 9.00
CA SER A 41 -0.91 -14.10 9.35
C SER A 41 -1.26 -12.80 10.06
N THR A 42 -0.40 -12.40 10.98
CA THR A 42 -0.48 -11.11 11.66
C THR A 42 0.90 -10.48 11.65
N ALA A 43 0.98 -9.21 11.29
CA ALA A 43 2.23 -8.47 11.30
C ALA A 43 2.04 -7.05 11.84
N PHE A 44 3.05 -6.57 12.56
CA PHE A 44 3.22 -5.17 12.92
C PHE A 44 4.27 -4.55 12.02
N GLN A 45 3.98 -3.38 11.52
CA GLN A 45 4.88 -2.61 10.68
C GLN A 45 5.03 -1.20 11.23
N ILE A 46 6.24 -0.67 11.21
CA ILE A 46 6.52 0.74 11.44
C ILE A 46 7.30 1.23 10.22
N ALA A 47 6.74 2.21 9.51
CA ALA A 47 7.46 2.94 8.48
C ALA A 47 7.84 4.31 9.01
N ALA A 48 9.09 4.73 8.76
CA ALA A 48 9.57 6.09 9.01
C ALA A 48 9.90 6.72 7.67
N THR A 49 9.30 7.87 7.37
CA THR A 49 9.50 8.61 6.13
C THR A 49 10.15 9.95 6.45
N GLY A 50 11.29 10.22 5.84
CA GLY A 50 11.97 11.52 5.96
C GLY A 50 11.40 12.52 4.95
N ALA A 51 11.27 13.79 5.31
CA ALA A 51 10.86 14.87 4.40
C ALA A 51 12.04 15.24 3.47
N THR A 52 12.39 14.36 2.55
CA THR A 52 13.54 14.48 1.63
C THR A 52 13.13 14.80 0.20
N GLY A 53 11.82 14.83 -0.08
CA GLY A 53 11.28 15.07 -1.42
C GLY A 53 11.64 16.46 -1.96
N SER A 54 11.99 16.51 -3.25
CA SER A 54 12.29 17.75 -3.95
C SER A 54 11.02 18.43 -4.45
N TYR A 55 11.04 19.74 -4.58
CA TYR A 55 9.97 20.55 -5.20
C TYR A 55 8.55 20.26 -4.65
N LYS A 56 8.40 19.96 -3.37
CA LYS A 56 7.13 19.57 -2.71
C LYS A 56 6.57 18.21 -3.16
N ASN A 57 7.39 17.34 -3.74
CA ASN A 57 7.00 15.96 -4.10
C ASN A 57 7.03 15.00 -2.90
N GLY A 58 7.36 15.48 -1.72
CA GLY A 58 7.35 14.76 -0.47
C GLY A 58 6.41 15.36 0.57
N THR A 59 6.47 14.82 1.76
CA THR A 59 5.73 15.31 2.92
C THR A 59 6.37 16.58 3.50
N ALA A 60 5.57 17.45 4.08
CA ALA A 60 6.08 18.69 4.70
C ALA A 60 6.94 18.43 5.96
N ARG A 61 6.82 17.26 6.57
CA ARG A 61 7.55 16.81 7.76
C ARG A 61 7.79 15.30 7.69
N ALA A 62 8.80 14.85 8.39
CA ALA A 62 8.99 13.43 8.62
C ALA A 62 7.74 12.81 9.26
N THR A 63 7.41 11.57 8.91
CA THR A 63 6.25 10.85 9.44
C THR A 63 6.65 9.50 10.00
N ILE A 64 5.90 9.04 10.98
CA ILE A 64 5.94 7.68 11.51
C ILE A 64 4.60 7.02 11.22
N ASN A 65 4.61 5.85 10.62
CA ASN A 65 3.42 5.16 10.15
C ASN A 65 3.36 3.75 10.79
N PRO A 66 2.84 3.63 12.04
CA PRO A 66 2.56 2.32 12.64
C PRO A 66 1.38 1.66 11.92
N THR A 67 1.47 0.35 11.67
CA THR A 67 0.42 -0.40 10.97
C THR A 67 0.32 -1.82 11.52
N LEU A 68 -0.89 -2.24 11.84
CA LEU A 68 -1.26 -3.63 12.09
C LEU A 68 -1.78 -4.25 10.79
N ILE A 69 -1.30 -5.42 10.45
CA ILE A 69 -1.69 -6.16 9.24
C ILE A 69 -2.19 -7.53 9.69
N VAL A 70 -3.35 -7.93 9.21
CA VAL A 70 -3.93 -9.25 9.45
C VAL A 70 -4.36 -9.85 8.12
N GLY A 71 -4.16 -11.16 7.97
CA GLY A 71 -4.56 -11.89 6.77
C GLY A 71 -5.13 -13.26 7.12
N LYS A 72 -6.10 -13.71 6.34
CA LYS A 72 -6.76 -15.02 6.49
C LYS A 72 -7.11 -15.60 5.12
N GLY A 73 -6.65 -16.81 4.89
CA GLY A 73 -7.01 -17.59 3.70
C GLY A 73 -8.10 -18.63 4.00
N PHE A 74 -9.00 -18.82 3.04
CA PHE A 74 -10.09 -19.79 3.06
C PHE A 74 -10.09 -20.58 1.74
N GLY A 75 -9.24 -21.58 1.65
CA GLY A 75 -9.04 -22.34 0.40
C GLY A 75 -8.47 -21.44 -0.71
N ARG A 76 -9.29 -21.10 -1.69
CA ARG A 76 -8.90 -20.22 -2.81
C ARG A 76 -9.18 -18.74 -2.56
N PHE A 77 -9.86 -18.40 -1.49
CA PHE A 77 -10.17 -17.04 -1.11
C PHE A 77 -9.18 -16.56 -0.06
N ASP A 78 -8.68 -15.35 -0.22
CA ASP A 78 -7.80 -14.68 0.73
C ASP A 78 -8.33 -13.27 1.02
N ILE A 79 -8.27 -12.89 2.28
CA ILE A 79 -8.58 -11.54 2.71
C ILE A 79 -7.44 -11.02 3.58
N GLN A 80 -6.97 -9.83 3.27
CA GLN A 80 -5.99 -9.10 4.06
C GLN A 80 -6.56 -7.74 4.45
N SER A 81 -6.31 -7.33 5.69
CA SER A 81 -6.67 -5.99 6.16
C SER A 81 -5.51 -5.36 6.91
N SER A 82 -5.36 -4.06 6.79
CA SER A 82 -4.39 -3.29 7.55
C SER A 82 -5.04 -2.04 8.13
N LEU A 83 -4.69 -1.75 9.37
CA LEU A 83 -5.07 -0.52 10.06
C LEU A 83 -3.81 0.16 10.59
N GLY A 84 -3.64 1.41 10.21
CA GLY A 84 -2.45 2.17 10.59
C GLY A 84 -2.73 3.65 10.73
N GLY A 85 -1.66 4.40 10.89
CA GLY A 85 -1.73 5.85 10.98
C GLY A 85 -0.53 6.52 10.35
N THR A 86 -0.74 7.72 9.82
CA THR A 86 0.33 8.64 9.41
C THR A 86 0.43 9.74 10.45
N LEU A 87 1.52 9.74 11.20
CA LEU A 87 1.79 10.63 12.32
C LEU A 87 2.96 11.54 11.96
N PRO A 88 2.74 12.84 11.67
CA PRO A 88 3.84 13.76 11.40
C PRO A 88 4.65 14.04 12.67
N VAL A 89 5.95 14.15 12.52
CA VAL A 89 6.87 14.55 13.59
C VAL A 89 6.81 16.08 13.75
N GLY A 90 6.07 16.53 14.75
CA GLY A 90 5.81 17.95 15.00
C GLY A 90 4.70 18.55 14.12
N SER A 91 4.26 19.74 14.47
CA SER A 91 3.24 20.52 13.74
C SER A 91 1.93 19.78 13.45
N VAL A 92 1.51 18.87 14.32
CA VAL A 92 0.34 17.98 14.12
C VAL A 92 -0.95 18.78 13.88
N HIS A 93 -1.15 19.90 14.57
CA HIS A 93 -2.33 20.74 14.37
C HIS A 93 -2.36 21.43 12.99
N ALA A 94 -1.21 21.77 12.43
CA ALA A 94 -1.12 22.43 11.13
C ALA A 94 -1.17 21.45 9.95
N ILE A 95 -0.60 20.26 10.11
CA ILE A 95 -0.48 19.26 9.05
C ILE A 95 -1.62 18.25 9.10
N GLY A 96 -2.07 17.88 10.31
CA GLY A 96 -3.02 16.81 10.54
C GLY A 96 -2.34 15.45 10.72
N ARG A 97 -3.14 14.47 11.06
CA ARG A 97 -2.79 13.05 11.13
C ARG A 97 -3.86 12.25 10.38
N THR A 98 -3.51 11.07 9.92
CA THR A 98 -4.44 10.26 9.14
C THR A 98 -4.51 8.85 9.73
N ILE A 99 -5.71 8.31 9.91
CA ILE A 99 -5.93 6.89 10.11
C ILE A 99 -6.09 6.28 8.72
N VAL A 100 -5.36 5.21 8.45
CA VAL A 100 -5.37 4.51 7.15
C VAL A 100 -5.89 3.10 7.37
N TRP A 101 -6.93 2.74 6.65
CA TRP A 101 -7.49 1.39 6.64
C TRP A 101 -7.54 0.88 5.21
N ASN A 102 -6.88 -0.25 4.97
CA ASN A 102 -6.89 -0.91 3.68
C ASN A 102 -7.34 -2.37 3.85
N THR A 103 -8.14 -2.85 2.91
CA THR A 103 -8.56 -4.24 2.87
C THR A 103 -8.56 -4.71 1.43
N VAL A 104 -7.99 -5.88 1.20
CA VAL A 104 -8.03 -6.57 -0.09
C VAL A 104 -8.65 -7.94 0.08
N ALA A 105 -9.54 -8.29 -0.84
CA ALA A 105 -10.12 -9.60 -1.00
C ALA A 105 -9.72 -10.15 -2.36
N GLN A 106 -9.15 -11.36 -2.37
CA GLN A 106 -8.59 -12.00 -3.56
C GLN A 106 -9.16 -13.41 -3.73
N TYR A 107 -9.31 -13.85 -4.97
CA TYR A 107 -9.73 -15.21 -5.27
C TYR A 107 -8.81 -15.86 -6.30
N GLN A 108 -8.30 -17.06 -5.99
CA GLN A 108 -7.40 -17.80 -6.88
C GLN A 108 -8.14 -18.47 -8.01
N VAL A 109 -7.90 -18.01 -9.24
CA VAL A 109 -8.38 -18.61 -10.48
C VAL A 109 -7.24 -19.34 -11.17
N GLY A 110 -7.37 -20.65 -11.33
CA GLY A 110 -6.28 -21.47 -11.84
C GLY A 110 -5.07 -21.47 -10.89
N LYS A 111 -3.85 -21.36 -11.45
CA LYS A 111 -2.60 -21.42 -10.68
C LYS A 111 -1.95 -20.05 -10.47
N ILE A 112 -2.27 -19.07 -11.31
CA ILE A 112 -1.51 -17.81 -11.38
C ILE A 112 -2.36 -16.56 -11.33
N PHE A 113 -3.67 -16.62 -11.58
CA PHE A 113 -4.53 -15.44 -11.60
C PHE A 113 -5.23 -15.22 -10.26
N TRP A 114 -5.22 -13.96 -9.80
CA TRP A 114 -5.85 -13.54 -8.55
C TRP A 114 -6.64 -12.25 -8.81
N PRO A 115 -7.88 -12.35 -9.32
CA PRO A 115 -8.78 -11.21 -9.30
C PRO A 115 -8.96 -10.74 -7.86
N GLU A 116 -9.01 -9.42 -7.70
CA GLU A 116 -9.04 -8.78 -6.40
C GLU A 116 -9.96 -7.56 -6.38
N ILE A 117 -10.43 -7.25 -5.20
CA ILE A 117 -11.06 -5.98 -4.88
C ILE A 117 -10.34 -5.42 -3.67
N GLU A 118 -9.80 -4.22 -3.81
CA GLU A 118 -9.16 -3.50 -2.72
C GLU A 118 -9.99 -2.28 -2.32
N VAL A 119 -10.07 -2.02 -1.02
CA VAL A 119 -10.66 -0.82 -0.42
C VAL A 119 -9.58 -0.10 0.33
N ASN A 120 -9.34 1.17 -0.01
CA ASN A 120 -8.37 2.03 0.64
C ASN A 120 -9.10 3.24 1.24
N SER A 121 -9.02 3.41 2.55
CA SER A 121 -9.69 4.50 3.26
C SER A 121 -8.72 5.28 4.12
N ASN A 122 -8.76 6.60 3.99
CA ASN A 122 -8.04 7.56 4.78
C ASN A 122 -9.02 8.43 5.57
N PHE A 123 -8.86 8.50 6.88
CA PHE A 123 -9.65 9.34 7.77
C PHE A 123 -8.74 10.42 8.33
N TYR A 124 -9.02 11.67 8.00
CA TYR A 124 -8.19 12.82 8.35
C TYR A 124 -8.63 13.42 9.67
N HIS A 125 -7.66 13.68 10.55
CA HIS A 125 -7.85 14.32 11.85
C HIS A 125 -6.88 15.47 12.01
N LEU A 126 -7.37 16.60 12.43
CA LEU A 126 -6.64 17.85 12.52
C LEU A 126 -6.16 18.35 11.14
N GLY A 127 -5.57 19.53 11.11
CA GLY A 127 -5.08 20.15 9.88
C GLY A 127 -6.18 20.58 8.90
N PRO A 128 -5.80 20.86 7.64
CA PRO A 128 -6.72 21.42 6.64
C PRO A 128 -7.84 20.47 6.19
N ASN A 129 -7.67 19.17 6.43
CA ASN A 129 -8.63 18.14 6.03
C ASN A 129 -9.37 17.49 7.21
N ASP A 130 -9.37 18.14 8.36
CA ASP A 130 -10.02 17.63 9.57
C ASP A 130 -11.48 17.20 9.31
N GLY A 131 -11.84 16.00 9.82
CA GLY A 131 -13.17 15.42 9.66
C GLY A 131 -13.51 14.89 8.28
N LYS A 132 -12.61 15.00 7.29
CA LYS A 132 -12.84 14.41 5.95
C LYS A 132 -12.40 12.96 5.91
N ASN A 133 -12.98 12.21 4.97
CA ASN A 133 -12.54 10.86 4.63
C ASN A 133 -12.41 10.71 3.12
N GLN A 134 -11.42 9.94 2.71
CA GLN A 134 -11.19 9.59 1.31
C GLN A 134 -11.18 8.07 1.20
N THR A 135 -12.05 7.52 0.35
CA THR A 135 -12.14 6.08 0.12
C THR A 135 -12.09 5.80 -1.38
N PHE A 136 -11.26 4.83 -1.73
CA PHE A 136 -11.18 4.27 -3.08
C PHE A 136 -11.52 2.79 -3.05
N ILE A 137 -12.15 2.32 -4.13
CA ILE A 137 -12.30 0.90 -4.44
C ILE A 137 -11.48 0.62 -5.70
N THR A 138 -10.71 -0.47 -5.66
CA THR A 138 -9.84 -0.86 -6.77
C THR A 138 -10.14 -2.30 -7.17
N PRO A 139 -11.05 -2.54 -8.13
CA PRO A 139 -11.06 -3.82 -8.83
C PRO A 139 -9.77 -4.01 -9.59
N GLY A 140 -9.16 -5.17 -9.44
CA GLY A 140 -7.83 -5.47 -9.99
C GLY A 140 -7.62 -6.95 -10.29
N LEU A 141 -6.47 -7.21 -10.87
CA LEU A 141 -5.99 -8.55 -11.16
C LEU A 141 -4.50 -8.64 -10.83
N MET A 142 -4.14 -9.59 -9.99
CA MET A 142 -2.75 -9.95 -9.75
C MET A 142 -2.42 -11.25 -10.49
N VAL A 143 -1.25 -11.28 -11.09
CA VAL A 143 -0.63 -12.49 -11.65
C VAL A 143 0.45 -12.92 -10.68
N SER A 144 0.25 -14.11 -10.09
CA SER A 144 1.18 -14.64 -9.11
C SER A 144 2.50 -15.03 -9.79
N ARG A 145 3.47 -15.39 -8.97
CA ARG A 145 4.84 -15.64 -9.38
C ARG A 145 4.97 -16.49 -10.64
N ILE A 146 5.41 -15.89 -11.71
CA ILE A 146 5.87 -16.56 -12.93
C ILE A 146 7.35 -16.85 -12.74
N LYS A 147 7.74 -18.14 -12.72
CA LYS A 147 9.15 -18.53 -12.66
C LYS A 147 9.86 -18.08 -13.93
N LEU A 148 10.96 -17.37 -13.79
CA LEU A 148 11.77 -16.90 -14.92
C LEU A 148 12.83 -17.92 -15.36
N ARG A 149 13.14 -18.92 -14.52
CA ARG A 149 14.02 -20.03 -14.82
C ARG A 149 13.31 -21.38 -14.64
N ARG A 150 13.72 -22.37 -15.40
CA ARG A 150 13.14 -23.73 -15.37
C ARG A 150 13.59 -24.56 -14.15
N ASP A 151 14.64 -24.13 -13.44
CA ASP A 151 15.13 -24.83 -12.27
C ASP A 151 14.07 -24.79 -11.15
N PRO A 152 13.62 -25.95 -10.63
CA PRO A 152 12.64 -26.01 -9.54
C PRO A 152 13.09 -25.34 -8.25
N THR A 153 14.41 -25.28 -8.01
CA THR A 153 15.02 -24.69 -6.80
C THR A 153 15.21 -23.19 -6.91
N ASP A 154 15.16 -22.64 -8.13
CA ASP A 154 15.33 -21.22 -8.38
C ASP A 154 14.12 -20.43 -7.84
N ARG A 155 14.43 -19.42 -7.06
CA ARG A 155 13.44 -18.51 -6.49
C ARG A 155 13.17 -17.28 -7.35
N LEU A 156 13.89 -17.14 -8.48
CA LEU A 156 13.70 -16.01 -9.38
C LEU A 156 12.32 -16.06 -10.05
N GLY A 157 11.54 -15.04 -9.86
CA GLY A 157 10.20 -14.97 -10.43
C GLY A 157 9.68 -13.54 -10.51
N LEU A 158 8.68 -13.36 -11.36
CA LEU A 158 7.99 -12.08 -11.56
C LEU A 158 6.55 -12.21 -11.06
N VAL A 159 6.13 -11.22 -10.30
CA VAL A 159 4.73 -10.99 -9.91
C VAL A 159 4.34 -9.62 -10.45
N PHE A 160 3.20 -9.51 -11.09
CA PHE A 160 2.69 -8.23 -11.56
C PHE A 160 1.17 -8.17 -11.44
N GLY A 161 0.65 -6.97 -11.43
CA GLY A 161 -0.79 -6.75 -11.36
C GLY A 161 -1.18 -5.33 -11.72
N GLY A 162 -2.47 -5.12 -11.80
CA GLY A 162 -3.03 -3.81 -12.05
C GLY A 162 -4.49 -3.75 -11.72
N GLY A 163 -4.97 -2.54 -11.49
CA GLY A 163 -6.36 -2.26 -11.18
C GLY A 163 -6.74 -0.84 -11.50
N MET A 164 -8.04 -0.58 -11.55
CA MET A 164 -8.60 0.75 -11.70
C MET A 164 -9.06 1.25 -10.32
N GLN A 165 -8.36 2.23 -9.79
CA GLN A 165 -8.76 2.89 -8.56
C GLN A 165 -9.87 3.89 -8.80
N ILE A 166 -10.98 3.78 -8.09
CA ILE A 166 -12.21 4.57 -8.27
C ILE A 166 -12.56 5.20 -6.93
N ALA A 167 -12.71 6.53 -6.91
CA ALA A 167 -13.13 7.26 -5.72
C ALA A 167 -14.61 6.98 -5.41
N THR A 168 -14.90 6.69 -4.13
CA THR A 168 -16.27 6.44 -3.65
C THR A 168 -16.74 7.41 -2.58
N SER A 169 -15.81 8.19 -2.02
CA SER A 169 -16.13 9.28 -1.07
C SER A 169 -16.28 10.62 -1.79
N THR A 170 -16.99 11.55 -1.19
CA THR A 170 -17.18 12.91 -1.72
C THR A 170 -15.87 13.69 -1.75
N PHE A 171 -15.03 13.53 -0.72
CA PHE A 171 -13.69 14.09 -0.68
C PHE A 171 -12.70 13.10 -1.25
N HIS A 172 -12.01 13.48 -2.33
CA HIS A 172 -11.00 12.65 -3.00
C HIS A 172 -10.02 13.53 -3.79
N ALA A 173 -8.81 13.04 -3.97
CA ALA A 173 -7.75 13.75 -4.71
C ALA A 173 -7.96 13.66 -6.25
N TYR A 174 -8.56 12.55 -6.71
CA TYR A 174 -8.88 12.28 -8.12
C TYR A 174 -10.06 11.30 -8.21
N ASN A 175 -10.79 11.32 -9.32
CA ASN A 175 -11.97 10.46 -9.51
C ASN A 175 -11.61 9.00 -9.77
N HIS A 176 -10.58 8.77 -10.60
CA HIS A 176 -10.09 7.45 -10.96
C HIS A 176 -8.61 7.49 -11.34
N GLY A 177 -7.94 6.36 -11.22
CA GLY A 177 -6.53 6.21 -11.57
C GLY A 177 -6.19 4.76 -11.91
N LEU A 178 -5.23 4.55 -12.80
CA LEU A 178 -4.66 3.24 -13.07
C LEU A 178 -3.54 2.95 -12.06
N VAL A 179 -3.60 1.80 -11.41
CA VAL A 179 -2.57 1.31 -10.52
C VAL A 179 -1.91 0.10 -11.18
N LEU A 180 -0.59 0.13 -11.29
CA LEU A 180 0.22 -0.99 -11.78
C LEU A 180 1.25 -1.36 -10.72
N THR A 181 1.47 -2.64 -10.53
CA THR A 181 2.49 -3.16 -9.61
C THR A 181 3.33 -4.24 -10.28
N GLY A 182 4.60 -4.29 -9.92
CA GLY A 182 5.52 -5.34 -10.35
C GLY A 182 6.51 -5.66 -9.24
N ARG A 183 6.81 -6.94 -9.05
CA ARG A 183 7.78 -7.41 -8.07
C ARG A 183 8.64 -8.51 -8.65
N LEU A 184 9.95 -8.34 -8.54
CA LEU A 184 10.91 -9.42 -8.78
C LEU A 184 11.16 -10.14 -7.46
N THR A 185 11.04 -11.46 -7.46
CA THR A 185 11.33 -12.33 -6.31
C THR A 185 12.58 -13.15 -6.61
N PHE A 186 13.47 -13.31 -5.64
CA PHE A 186 14.73 -14.05 -5.72
C PHE A 186 15.04 -14.78 -4.41
#